data_6c9975a01c634b9fb94ae326c5c75e8b
#
_entry.id   6c9975a01c634b9fb94ae326c5c75e8b
#
_cell.length_a   1.000
_cell.length_b   1.000
_cell.length_c   1.000
_cell.angle_alpha   90.00
_cell.angle_beta   90.00
_cell.angle_gamma   90.00
#
_symmetry.space_group_name_H-M   'P 1'
#
loop_
_entity.id
_entity.type
_entity.pdbx_description
1 polymer ?
#
loop_
_entity_poly.entity_id
_entity_poly.type
_entity_poly.pdbx_seq_one_letter_code
_entity_poly.pdbx_strand_id
1 'polypeptide(L)'
;MKELGKHMKTEGVVQYQLLTGVLSGRGRDLAKMQGLDVQYVYTVPNLGAWLIESDLYPFLGGDGVECMESFGELCPSVNPILPYAAPQFLEGISREQLYDFSAVCLENARDICCAAEKEYARMYGRRLTLDRMMEILLQPRCPDGIMPNEARRMQTPSQIIEEEIMKLRRIRGKGARG
;
A
#
# COMPACT_ATOMS: atom_id res chain seq x y z
N MET A 1 8.47 -15.16 1.50
CA MET A 1 9.27 -16.26 2.07
C MET A 1 9.54 -17.40 1.09
N LYS A 2 8.54 -17.95 0.37
CA LYS A 2 8.77 -19.02 -0.61
C LYS A 2 9.76 -18.65 -1.71
N GLU A 3 9.66 -17.47 -2.27
CA GLU A 3 10.55 -16.96 -3.33
C GLU A 3 11.97 -16.75 -2.81
N LEU A 4 12.13 -16.19 -1.61
CA LEU A 4 13.44 -16.02 -0.98
C LEU A 4 14.14 -17.35 -0.76
N GLY A 5 13.41 -18.36 -0.26
CA GLY A 5 13.98 -19.70 -0.05
C GLY A 5 14.41 -20.39 -1.35
N LYS A 6 13.68 -20.17 -2.46
CA LYS A 6 14.07 -20.67 -3.78
C LYS A 6 15.34 -19.97 -4.28
N HIS A 7 15.37 -18.64 -4.17
CA HIS A 7 16.52 -17.85 -4.61
C HIS A 7 17.79 -18.26 -3.86
N MET A 8 17.72 -18.36 -2.54
CA MET A 8 18.86 -18.80 -1.73
C MET A 8 19.37 -20.17 -2.09
N LYS A 9 18.49 -21.13 -2.39
CA LYS A 9 18.91 -22.47 -2.88
C LYS A 9 19.59 -22.38 -4.23
N THR A 10 19.13 -21.54 -5.13
CA THR A 10 19.74 -21.32 -6.45
C THR A 10 21.15 -20.74 -6.32
N GLU A 11 21.36 -19.86 -5.33
CA GLU A 11 22.67 -19.28 -5.01
C GLU A 11 23.58 -20.20 -4.19
N GLY A 12 23.18 -21.45 -3.95
CA GLY A 12 23.98 -22.43 -3.22
C GLY A 12 24.07 -22.20 -1.72
N VAL A 13 23.16 -21.40 -1.14
CA VAL A 13 23.10 -21.19 0.30
C VAL A 13 22.56 -22.45 0.97
N VAL A 14 23.41 -23.11 1.76
CA VAL A 14 23.08 -24.39 2.42
C VAL A 14 22.29 -24.18 3.71
N GLN A 15 22.57 -23.09 4.43
CA GLN A 15 21.91 -22.76 5.69
C GLN A 15 21.73 -21.26 5.82
N TYR A 16 20.56 -20.83 6.27
CA TYR A 16 20.26 -19.44 6.58
C TYR A 16 19.30 -19.34 7.76
N GLN A 17 19.41 -18.25 8.48
CA GLN A 17 18.56 -17.92 9.63
C GLN A 17 17.80 -16.62 9.35
N LEU A 18 16.52 -16.62 9.65
CA LEU A 18 15.70 -15.43 9.54
C LEU A 18 15.62 -14.74 10.91
N LEU A 19 16.05 -13.49 10.98
CA LEU A 19 15.89 -12.64 12.16
C LEU A 19 14.77 -11.64 11.90
N THR A 20 13.81 -11.53 12.81
CA THR A 20 12.71 -10.58 12.70
C THR A 20 12.34 -9.97 14.05
N GLY A 21 11.96 -8.69 14.07
CA GLY A 21 11.48 -8.03 15.28
C GLY A 21 10.10 -8.55 15.68
N VAL A 22 9.20 -8.71 14.72
CA VAL A 22 7.82 -9.18 14.94
C VAL A 22 7.50 -10.31 14.00
N LEU A 23 6.91 -11.38 14.53
CA LEU A 23 6.51 -12.55 13.75
C LEU A 23 5.02 -12.85 14.00
N SER A 24 4.25 -12.99 12.91
CA SER A 24 2.87 -13.46 13.04
C SER A 24 2.81 -14.97 13.35
N GLY A 25 1.75 -15.42 13.99
CA GLY A 25 1.52 -16.85 14.23
C GLY A 25 1.58 -17.65 12.93
N ARG A 26 0.89 -17.19 11.87
CA ARG A 26 0.92 -17.80 10.53
C ARG A 26 2.33 -17.78 9.91
N GLY A 27 3.07 -16.66 10.09
CA GLY A 27 4.45 -16.57 9.63
C GLY A 27 5.37 -17.59 10.30
N ARG A 28 5.21 -17.80 11.60
CA ARG A 28 5.92 -18.82 12.37
C ARG A 28 5.62 -20.23 11.87
N ASP A 29 4.35 -20.53 11.66
CA ASP A 29 3.94 -21.87 11.21
C ASP A 29 4.42 -22.14 9.79
N LEU A 30 4.36 -21.16 8.90
CA LEU A 30 4.94 -21.21 7.55
C LEU A 30 6.47 -21.45 7.59
N ALA A 31 7.19 -20.75 8.46
CA ALA A 31 8.62 -20.93 8.62
C ALA A 31 8.97 -22.35 9.08
N LYS A 32 8.25 -22.88 10.06
CA LYS A 32 8.39 -24.28 10.53
C LYS A 32 8.12 -25.27 9.41
N MET A 33 7.05 -25.09 8.62
CA MET A 33 6.73 -25.97 7.48
C MET A 33 7.82 -25.96 6.40
N GLN A 34 8.56 -24.87 6.29
CA GLN A 34 9.67 -24.73 5.33
C GLN A 34 11.03 -25.11 5.90
N GLY A 35 11.09 -25.56 7.14
CA GLY A 35 12.34 -25.91 7.83
C GLY A 35 13.27 -24.72 8.05
N LEU A 36 12.70 -23.51 8.17
CA LEU A 36 13.47 -22.29 8.41
C LEU A 36 13.73 -22.12 9.89
N ASP A 37 14.99 -21.81 10.24
CA ASP A 37 15.34 -21.34 11.56
C ASP A 37 14.98 -19.84 11.66
N VAL A 38 14.06 -19.52 12.58
CA VAL A 38 13.56 -18.13 12.75
C VAL A 38 13.74 -17.71 14.19
N GLN A 39 14.46 -16.61 14.36
CA GLN A 39 14.53 -15.90 15.63
C GLN A 39 13.70 -14.61 15.57
N TYR A 40 12.94 -14.35 16.61
CA TYR A 40 12.06 -13.18 16.70
C TYR A 40 12.01 -12.62 18.13
N VAL A 41 11.71 -11.34 18.24
CA VAL A 41 11.58 -10.65 19.54
C VAL A 41 10.14 -10.79 20.05
N TYR A 42 9.15 -10.54 19.18
CA TYR A 42 7.74 -10.62 19.54
C TYR A 42 6.99 -11.54 18.58
N THR A 43 5.96 -12.20 19.09
CA THR A 43 5.01 -12.93 18.26
C THR A 43 3.61 -12.33 18.43
N VAL A 44 2.89 -12.16 17.31
CA VAL A 44 1.48 -11.78 17.28
C VAL A 44 0.70 -12.98 16.77
N PRO A 45 0.10 -13.79 17.66
CA PRO A 45 -0.51 -15.06 17.27
C PRO A 45 -1.63 -14.91 16.24
N ASN A 46 -2.51 -13.92 16.45
CA ASN A 46 -3.71 -13.68 15.65
C ASN A 46 -3.59 -12.33 14.96
N LEU A 47 -2.65 -12.21 14.03
CA LEU A 47 -2.50 -11.01 13.23
C LEU A 47 -3.63 -10.95 12.20
N GLY A 48 -4.54 -9.98 12.36
CA GLY A 48 -5.67 -9.78 11.44
C GLY A 48 -5.27 -9.09 10.16
N ALA A 49 -4.43 -8.06 10.26
CA ALA A 49 -3.92 -7.31 9.11
C ALA A 49 -2.53 -6.74 9.42
N TRP A 50 -1.75 -6.50 8.39
CA TRP A 50 -0.46 -5.82 8.47
C TRP A 50 -0.47 -4.66 7.49
N LEU A 51 -0.23 -3.47 7.99
CA LEU A 51 -0.08 -2.26 7.18
C LEU A 51 1.36 -1.76 7.30
N ILE A 52 1.96 -1.47 6.18
CA ILE A 52 3.21 -0.75 6.09
C ILE A 52 2.93 0.66 5.56
N GLU A 53 3.88 1.57 5.73
CA GLU A 53 3.69 2.98 5.35
C GLU A 53 3.28 3.13 3.88
N SER A 54 3.89 2.38 2.96
CA SER A 54 3.55 2.43 1.54
C SER A 54 2.11 1.99 1.24
N ASP A 55 1.47 1.23 2.11
CA ASP A 55 0.06 0.82 1.94
C ASP A 55 -0.91 2.00 2.10
N LEU A 56 -0.45 3.08 2.71
CA LEU A 56 -1.20 4.32 2.87
C LEU A 56 -1.09 5.25 1.65
N TYR A 57 -0.16 4.97 0.75
CA TYR A 57 0.13 5.81 -0.39
C TYR A 57 -0.53 5.27 -1.66
N PRO A 58 -1.44 6.04 -2.29
CA PRO A 58 -2.02 5.65 -3.57
C PRO A 58 -0.97 5.32 -4.62
N PHE A 59 -1.18 4.26 -5.39
CA PHE A 59 -0.30 3.73 -6.45
C PHE A 59 1.07 3.20 -6.01
N LEU A 60 1.48 3.39 -4.76
CA LEU A 60 2.79 2.98 -4.27
C LEU A 60 2.74 1.70 -3.43
N GLY A 61 1.56 1.37 -2.88
CA GLY A 61 1.36 0.17 -2.10
C GLY A 61 1.55 -1.09 -2.95
N GLY A 62 2.28 -2.03 -2.40
CA GLY A 62 2.39 -3.37 -2.97
C GLY A 62 1.13 -4.21 -2.74
N ASP A 63 1.15 -5.45 -3.17
CA ASP A 63 0.06 -6.44 -3.04
C ASP A 63 -0.26 -6.87 -1.59
N GLY A 64 0.21 -6.10 -0.61
CA GLY A 64 0.50 -6.54 0.74
C GLY A 64 -0.64 -6.57 1.75
N VAL A 65 -1.86 -6.13 1.45
CA VAL A 65 -2.96 -6.42 2.36
C VAL A 65 -3.58 -7.75 1.96
N GLU A 66 -2.94 -8.85 2.34
CA GLU A 66 -3.64 -10.13 2.41
C GLU A 66 -4.76 -9.97 3.45
N CYS A 67 -5.95 -9.65 3.01
CA CYS A 67 -7.13 -9.75 3.84
C CYS A 67 -7.29 -11.20 4.25
N MET A 68 -7.27 -11.43 5.53
CA MET A 68 -7.65 -12.72 6.03
C MET A 68 -9.14 -12.93 5.76
N GLU A 69 -9.51 -14.13 5.37
CA GLU A 69 -10.91 -14.54 5.11
C GLU A 69 -11.90 -14.20 6.24
N SER A 70 -11.38 -13.91 7.45
CA SER A 70 -12.17 -13.53 8.63
C SER A 70 -12.81 -12.14 8.55
N PHE A 71 -12.40 -11.27 7.64
CA PHE A 71 -12.99 -9.94 7.50
C PHE A 71 -14.11 -9.85 6.46
N GLY A 72 -14.48 -10.97 5.84
CA GLY A 72 -15.52 -11.03 4.83
C GLY A 72 -15.22 -10.25 3.56
N GLU A 73 -16.25 -9.87 2.82
CA GLU A 73 -16.14 -9.16 1.54
C GLU A 73 -15.57 -7.73 1.64
N LEU A 74 -15.36 -7.22 2.84
CA LEU A 74 -14.79 -5.90 3.14
C LEU A 74 -13.27 -5.97 3.29
N CYS A 75 -12.61 -6.62 2.37
CA CYS A 75 -11.18 -6.46 2.25
C CYS A 75 -10.88 -5.01 1.87
N PRO A 76 -10.25 -4.21 2.74
CA PRO A 76 -9.87 -2.87 2.35
C PRO A 76 -8.71 -2.96 1.37
N SER A 77 -9.03 -3.28 0.13
CA SER A 77 -8.10 -3.05 -0.98
C SER A 77 -7.84 -1.56 -1.20
N VAL A 78 -8.48 -0.73 -0.38
CA VAL A 78 -8.55 0.71 -0.51
C VAL A 78 -7.79 1.34 0.65
N ASN A 79 -7.09 2.40 0.36
CA ASN A 79 -6.38 3.17 1.36
C ASN A 79 -7.31 3.58 2.52
N PRO A 80 -6.92 3.33 3.78
CA PRO A 80 -7.71 3.72 4.94
C PRO A 80 -7.64 5.23 5.21
N ILE A 81 -7.53 6.04 4.16
CA ILE A 81 -7.45 7.49 4.20
C ILE A 81 -8.63 8.13 3.49
N LEU A 82 -9.00 9.33 3.91
CA LEU A 82 -9.99 10.13 3.22
C LEU A 82 -9.45 10.55 1.83
N PRO A 83 -10.31 10.63 0.82
CA PRO A 83 -11.77 10.46 0.83
C PRO A 83 -12.25 9.04 0.51
N TYR A 84 -11.39 8.02 0.52
CA TYR A 84 -11.66 6.71 -0.06
C TYR A 84 -12.41 5.76 0.85
N ALA A 85 -12.07 5.72 2.12
CA ALA A 85 -12.71 4.82 3.06
C ALA A 85 -13.22 5.54 4.29
N ALA A 86 -14.35 5.08 4.82
CA ALA A 86 -14.66 5.28 6.22
C ALA A 86 -13.65 4.43 6.99
N PRO A 87 -12.73 5.03 7.76
CA PRO A 87 -11.63 4.29 8.36
C PRO A 87 -12.13 3.49 9.54
N GLN A 88 -12.64 2.32 9.27
CA GLN A 88 -13.07 1.35 10.27
C GLN A 88 -11.90 0.84 11.14
N PHE A 89 -10.66 1.12 10.71
CA PHE A 89 -9.44 0.66 11.38
C PHE A 89 -8.79 1.72 12.27
N LEU A 90 -9.30 2.95 12.27
CA LEU A 90 -8.69 4.07 12.99
C LEU A 90 -9.57 4.48 14.17
N GLU A 91 -9.94 3.50 14.99
CA GLU A 91 -10.64 3.79 16.26
C GLU A 91 -9.81 4.75 17.11
N GLY A 92 -10.46 5.74 17.70
CA GLY A 92 -9.84 6.71 18.60
C GLY A 92 -9.21 7.93 17.91
N ILE A 93 -9.25 8.04 16.58
CA ILE A 93 -8.78 9.22 15.85
C ILE A 93 -9.95 10.17 15.58
N SER A 94 -9.78 11.44 15.90
CA SER A 94 -10.77 12.45 15.55
C SER A 94 -10.84 12.63 14.03
N ARG A 95 -11.99 13.11 13.53
CA ARG A 95 -12.17 13.39 12.10
C ARG A 95 -11.13 14.40 11.58
N GLU A 96 -10.75 15.34 12.39
CA GLU A 96 -9.74 16.34 12.02
C GLU A 96 -8.34 15.73 11.92
N GLN A 97 -7.95 14.93 12.90
CA GLN A 97 -6.68 14.20 12.86
C GLN A 97 -6.60 13.26 11.65
N LEU A 98 -7.71 12.57 11.35
CA LEU A 98 -7.77 11.72 10.16
C LEU A 98 -7.64 12.52 8.87
N TYR A 99 -8.24 13.70 8.84
CA TYR A 99 -8.12 14.61 7.71
C TYR A 99 -6.66 15.03 7.50
N ASP A 100 -6.00 15.50 8.56
CA ASP A 100 -4.61 15.95 8.49
C ASP A 100 -3.67 14.80 8.12
N PHE A 101 -3.88 13.62 8.70
CA PHE A 101 -3.15 12.40 8.32
C PHE A 101 -3.35 12.04 6.85
N SER A 102 -4.59 12.07 6.35
CA SER A 102 -4.88 11.77 4.95
C SER A 102 -4.23 12.78 4.00
N ALA A 103 -4.19 14.05 4.38
CA ALA A 103 -3.53 15.09 3.60
C ALA A 103 -2.03 14.81 3.46
N VAL A 104 -1.35 14.48 4.57
CA VAL A 104 0.06 14.12 4.56
C VAL A 104 0.33 12.91 3.69
N CYS A 105 -0.49 11.85 3.79
CA CYS A 105 -0.34 10.65 2.96
C CYS A 105 -0.48 10.96 1.46
N LEU A 106 -1.47 11.75 1.08
CA LEU A 106 -1.68 12.13 -0.32
C LEU A 106 -0.56 13.04 -0.84
N GLU A 107 -0.10 13.99 -0.04
CA GLU A 107 1.00 14.88 -0.42
C GLU A 107 2.31 14.11 -0.61
N ASN A 108 2.64 13.22 0.31
CA ASN A 108 3.80 12.35 0.18
C ASN A 108 3.71 11.45 -1.06
N ALA A 109 2.55 10.82 -1.29
CA ALA A 109 2.33 9.99 -2.45
C ALA A 109 2.50 10.78 -3.75
N ARG A 110 1.95 12.01 -3.82
CA ARG A 110 2.12 12.91 -4.96
C ARG A 110 3.59 13.21 -5.22
N ASP A 111 4.33 13.57 -4.19
CA ASP A 111 5.73 13.97 -4.32
C ASP A 111 6.60 12.79 -4.79
N ILE A 112 6.36 11.58 -4.28
CA ILE A 112 7.02 10.36 -4.74
C ILE A 112 6.66 10.08 -6.21
N CYS A 113 5.39 10.19 -6.59
CA CYS A 113 4.97 9.99 -7.97
C CYS A 113 5.59 11.04 -8.91
N CYS A 114 5.62 12.31 -8.52
CA CYS A 114 6.29 13.36 -9.28
C CYS A 114 7.78 13.05 -9.50
N ALA A 115 8.48 12.58 -8.47
CA ALA A 115 9.88 12.19 -8.59
C ALA A 115 10.06 11.00 -9.54
N ALA A 116 9.21 9.98 -9.43
CA ALA A 116 9.21 8.82 -10.31
C ALA A 116 8.89 9.19 -11.77
N GLU A 117 7.91 10.04 -11.99
CA GLU A 117 7.54 10.56 -13.32
C GLU A 117 8.68 11.33 -13.99
N LYS A 118 9.35 12.17 -13.22
CA LYS A 118 10.52 12.93 -13.69
C LYS A 118 11.67 12.00 -14.08
N GLU A 119 11.96 11.02 -13.25
CA GLU A 119 13.03 10.07 -13.51
C GLU A 119 12.69 9.16 -14.71
N TYR A 120 11.45 8.70 -14.81
CA TYR A 120 10.98 7.93 -15.94
C TYR A 120 11.08 8.72 -17.26
N ALA A 121 10.69 9.99 -17.24
CA ALA A 121 10.82 10.86 -18.40
C ALA A 121 12.29 11.08 -18.81
N ARG A 122 13.19 11.20 -17.83
CA ARG A 122 14.64 11.30 -18.06
C ARG A 122 15.21 10.04 -18.71
N MET A 123 14.77 8.86 -18.25
CA MET A 123 15.29 7.57 -18.73
C MET A 123 14.73 7.18 -20.11
N TYR A 124 13.45 7.44 -20.34
CA TYR A 124 12.72 6.90 -21.48
C TYR A 124 12.23 7.96 -22.48
N GLY A 125 12.43 9.26 -22.20
CA GLY A 125 12.02 10.37 -23.07
C GLY A 125 10.50 10.51 -23.20
N ARG A 126 9.71 9.94 -22.30
CA ARG A 126 8.23 9.94 -22.36
C ARG A 126 7.62 10.00 -20.98
N ARG A 127 6.34 10.39 -20.92
CA ARG A 127 5.60 10.51 -19.64
C ARG A 127 5.30 9.13 -19.03
N LEU A 128 5.39 9.06 -17.72
CA LEU A 128 4.87 7.94 -16.94
C LEU A 128 3.36 8.15 -16.74
N THR A 129 2.55 7.42 -17.48
CA THR A 129 1.10 7.41 -17.29
C THR A 129 0.69 6.25 -16.38
N LEU A 130 -0.55 6.29 -15.85
CA LEU A 130 -1.07 5.17 -15.08
C LEU A 130 -1.09 3.88 -15.91
N ASP A 131 -1.39 3.96 -17.20
CA ASP A 131 -1.36 2.82 -18.11
C ASP A 131 0.03 2.16 -18.16
N ARG A 132 1.09 2.97 -18.18
CA ARG A 132 2.47 2.47 -18.11
C ARG A 132 2.82 1.86 -16.76
N MET A 133 2.31 2.41 -15.67
CA MET A 133 2.46 1.78 -14.36
C MET A 133 1.78 0.41 -14.29
N MET A 134 0.63 0.27 -14.94
CA MET A 134 -0.11 -1.00 -15.00
C MET A 134 0.62 -2.10 -15.78
N GLU A 135 1.55 -1.76 -16.68
CA GLU A 135 2.42 -2.74 -17.34
C GLU A 135 3.42 -3.39 -16.36
N ILE A 136 3.79 -2.66 -15.31
CA ILE A 136 4.80 -3.08 -14.32
C ILE A 136 4.12 -3.62 -13.05
N LEU A 137 3.10 -2.91 -12.59
CA LEU A 137 2.31 -3.26 -11.41
C LEU A 137 1.06 -4.00 -11.87
N LEU A 138 0.99 -5.28 -11.58
CA LEU A 138 -0.14 -6.14 -11.97
C LEU A 138 -1.49 -5.59 -11.49
N GLN A 139 -1.53 -4.90 -10.37
CA GLN A 139 -2.71 -4.22 -9.85
C GLN A 139 -2.29 -2.91 -9.17
N PRO A 140 -2.21 -1.78 -9.89
CA PRO A 140 -2.00 -0.51 -9.24
C PRO A 140 -3.21 -0.24 -8.33
N ARG A 141 -2.97 0.03 -7.07
CA ARG A 141 -4.03 0.40 -6.13
C ARG A 141 -4.56 1.77 -6.51
N CYS A 142 -5.60 1.76 -7.34
CA CYS A 142 -6.34 2.98 -7.58
C CYS A 142 -6.91 3.47 -6.25
N PRO A 143 -6.79 4.76 -5.94
CA PRO A 143 -7.20 5.30 -4.66
C PRO A 143 -8.65 4.98 -4.30
N ASP A 144 -9.54 4.96 -5.28
CA ASP A 144 -10.97 4.69 -5.13
C ASP A 144 -11.35 3.21 -5.29
N GLY A 145 -10.38 2.33 -5.47
CA GLY A 145 -10.62 0.89 -5.71
C GLY A 145 -11.29 0.59 -7.06
N ILE A 146 -11.50 1.60 -7.89
CA ILE A 146 -12.17 1.46 -9.18
C ILE A 146 -11.12 1.32 -10.27
N MET A 147 -11.31 0.34 -11.16
CA MET A 147 -10.44 0.20 -12.32
C MET A 147 -10.54 1.47 -13.19
N PRO A 148 -9.43 2.16 -13.48
CA PRO A 148 -9.45 3.41 -14.20
C PRO A 148 -9.94 3.19 -15.64
N ASN A 149 -10.82 4.07 -16.09
CA ASN A 149 -11.20 4.14 -17.49
C ASN A 149 -10.02 4.60 -18.37
N GLU A 150 -10.16 4.49 -19.67
CA GLU A 150 -9.10 4.82 -20.63
C GLU A 150 -8.55 6.25 -20.47
N ALA A 151 -9.43 7.23 -20.30
CA ALA A 151 -9.03 8.63 -20.11
C ALA A 151 -8.18 8.81 -18.83
N ARG A 152 -8.54 8.14 -17.73
CA ARG A 152 -7.80 8.20 -16.48
C ARG A 152 -6.47 7.46 -16.57
N ARG A 153 -6.38 6.40 -17.35
CA ARG A 153 -5.11 5.68 -17.60
C ARG A 153 -4.06 6.55 -18.31
N MET A 154 -4.50 7.52 -19.10
CA MET A 154 -3.62 8.44 -19.80
C MET A 154 -3.10 9.59 -18.93
N GLN A 155 -3.65 9.77 -17.74
CA GLN A 155 -3.14 10.71 -16.75
C GLN A 155 -1.88 10.16 -16.08
N THR A 156 -1.06 11.07 -15.51
CA THR A 156 0.02 10.64 -14.63
C THR A 156 -0.51 10.35 -13.23
N PRO A 157 0.11 9.46 -12.45
CA PRO A 157 -0.29 9.18 -11.08
C PRO A 157 -0.37 10.44 -10.21
N SER A 158 0.60 11.35 -10.36
CA SER A 158 0.60 12.62 -9.62
C SER A 158 -0.61 13.50 -9.93
N GLN A 159 -1.08 13.54 -11.19
CA GLN A 159 -2.29 14.29 -11.56
C GLN A 159 -3.53 13.72 -10.89
N ILE A 160 -3.65 12.40 -10.84
CA ILE A 160 -4.78 11.74 -10.18
C ILE A 160 -4.76 12.02 -8.68
N ILE A 161 -3.58 11.96 -8.05
CA ILE A 161 -3.45 12.26 -6.61
C ILE A 161 -3.79 13.73 -6.33
N GLU A 162 -3.42 14.66 -7.19
CA GLU A 162 -3.77 16.08 -7.03
C GLU A 162 -5.30 16.29 -7.08
N GLU A 163 -6.01 15.57 -7.94
CA GLU A 163 -7.48 15.59 -7.95
C GLU A 163 -8.05 15.09 -6.61
N GLU A 164 -7.44 14.06 -6.01
CA GLU A 164 -7.88 13.53 -4.73
C GLU A 164 -7.58 14.48 -3.57
N ILE A 165 -6.44 15.18 -3.59
CA ILE A 165 -6.13 16.27 -2.65
C ILE A 165 -7.19 17.37 -2.73
N MET A 166 -7.61 17.74 -3.94
CA MET A 166 -8.69 18.72 -4.11
C MET A 166 -10.03 18.22 -3.56
N LYS A 167 -10.35 16.93 -3.74
CA LYS A 167 -11.56 16.34 -3.13
C LYS A 167 -11.50 16.39 -1.61
N LEU A 168 -10.35 16.04 -1.03
CA LEU A 168 -10.13 16.11 0.41
C LEU A 168 -10.36 17.53 0.96
N ARG A 169 -9.81 18.55 0.30
CA ARG A 169 -10.00 19.96 0.69
C ARG A 169 -11.48 20.38 0.65
N ARG A 170 -12.25 19.89 -0.32
CA ARG A 170 -13.71 20.15 -0.42
C ARG A 170 -14.48 19.50 0.75
N ILE A 171 -14.06 18.31 1.19
CA ILE A 171 -14.67 17.65 2.35
C ILE A 171 -14.49 18.49 3.61
N ARG A 172 -13.28 19.05 3.82
CA ARG A 172 -13.01 19.94 4.96
C ARG A 172 -13.88 21.19 4.94
N GLY A 173 -14.00 21.84 3.78
CA GLY A 173 -14.79 23.07 3.63
C GLY A 173 -16.29 22.88 3.86
N LYS A 174 -16.82 21.67 3.67
CA LYS A 174 -18.22 21.34 3.96
C LYS A 174 -18.47 21.05 5.44
N GLY A 175 -17.49 20.47 6.13
CA GLY A 175 -17.60 20.16 7.56
C GLY A 175 -17.48 21.38 8.49
N ALA A 176 -16.94 22.50 8.01
CA ALA A 176 -16.81 23.74 8.78
C ALA A 176 -18.08 24.64 8.73
N ARG A 177 -19.10 24.25 7.98
CA ARG A 177 -20.36 25.03 7.82
C ARG A 177 -21.58 24.35 8.43
N GLY A 178 -21.43 23.30 9.17
CA GLY A 178 -22.44 22.59 9.96
C GLY A 178 -22.08 22.62 11.44
#